data_8e4daca4a2c1ff36611bac6eb6dae764
#
_entry.id   8e4daca4a2c1ff36611bac6eb6dae764
#
_cell.length_a   1.000
_cell.length_b   1.000
_cell.length_c   1.000
_cell.angle_alpha   90.00
_cell.angle_beta   90.00
_cell.angle_gamma   90.00
#
_symmetry.space_group_name_H-M   'P 1'
#
loop_
_entity.id
_entity.type
_entity.pdbx_description
1 polymer ?
#
loop_
_entity_poly.entity_id
_entity_poly.type
_entity_poly.pdbx_seq_one_letter_code
_entity_poly.pdbx_strand_id
1 'polypeptide(L)'
;MRLLITGATGYLGWRATVLLREMGHDVTALTRPGARARAASRDLDGVVTVDAAAPEARDLVADHEAVLHFAGVPSPAYAREHPAAAVLGNAGTTLNLLEACRAHDALLVYPSSVRAPIIPSPDPYGASKFLGEQACRAHEARSVIVRLTSVFGPGQVRAEGATGAIAAFADRALRGEPIVIPGDPMRTRDFVYVDDLVAALDDMLRAGAPAPIVLAASGAPTPLLDAARAVVEASGNDTPIETPGGEPPPGDERSYEAGPEDVLLPMTCRPVEDGIRDYVDWLRR
;
A
#
# COMPACT_ATOMS: atom_id res chain seq x y z
N MET A 1 13.30 -4.87 16.93
CA MET A 1 12.20 -5.84 17.01
C MET A 1 12.39 -6.92 15.96
N ARG A 2 11.83 -8.11 16.19
CA ARG A 2 11.74 -9.17 15.18
C ARG A 2 10.40 -9.04 14.46
N LEU A 3 10.46 -8.78 13.16
CA LEU A 3 9.29 -8.48 12.32
C LEU A 3 9.13 -9.50 11.19
N LEU A 4 7.92 -10.00 11.00
CA LEU A 4 7.56 -10.80 9.82
C LEU A 4 6.83 -9.90 8.81
N ILE A 5 7.36 -9.77 7.60
CA ILE A 5 6.73 -8.99 6.53
C ILE A 5 6.22 -9.95 5.45
N THR A 6 4.91 -10.04 5.30
CA THR A 6 4.30 -10.80 4.21
C THR A 6 4.16 -9.94 2.96
N GLY A 7 4.19 -10.57 1.78
CA GLY A 7 4.17 -9.81 0.53
C GLY A 7 5.43 -9.00 0.27
N ALA A 8 6.57 -9.43 0.81
CA ALA A 8 7.86 -8.75 0.74
C ALA A 8 8.38 -8.50 -0.68
N THR A 9 7.87 -9.19 -1.70
CA THR A 9 8.19 -8.94 -3.11
C THR A 9 7.24 -7.97 -3.80
N GLY A 10 6.18 -7.53 -3.11
CA GLY A 10 5.30 -6.46 -3.58
C GLY A 10 5.91 -5.08 -3.34
N TYR A 11 5.26 -4.02 -3.84
CA TYR A 11 5.72 -2.64 -3.71
C TYR A 11 5.95 -2.23 -2.24
N LEU A 12 4.89 -2.18 -1.44
CA LEU A 12 4.97 -1.75 -0.04
C LEU A 12 5.81 -2.69 0.82
N GLY A 13 5.61 -4.01 0.66
CA GLY A 13 6.35 -5.02 1.43
C GLY A 13 7.85 -4.99 1.16
N TRP A 14 8.26 -4.77 -0.09
CA TRP A 14 9.68 -4.63 -0.43
C TRP A 14 10.28 -3.40 0.24
N ARG A 15 9.65 -2.22 0.06
CA ARG A 15 10.21 -0.98 0.60
C ARG A 15 10.25 -1.01 2.13
N ALA A 16 9.19 -1.55 2.77
CA ALA A 16 9.17 -1.76 4.21
C ALA A 16 10.27 -2.72 4.69
N THR A 17 10.51 -3.82 3.95
CA THR A 17 11.59 -4.77 4.30
C THR A 17 12.96 -4.09 4.27
N VAL A 18 13.25 -3.32 3.22
CA VAL A 18 14.54 -2.62 3.08
C VAL A 18 14.72 -1.62 4.22
N LEU A 19 13.77 -0.69 4.36
CA LEU A 19 13.90 0.40 5.32
C LEU A 19 13.89 -0.07 6.78
N LEU A 20 13.04 -1.02 7.14
CA LEU A 20 12.99 -1.53 8.52
C LEU A 20 14.27 -2.30 8.88
N ARG A 21 14.93 -2.98 7.93
CA ARG A 21 16.26 -3.54 8.13
C ARG A 21 17.31 -2.45 8.35
N GLU A 22 17.29 -1.38 7.55
CA GLU A 22 18.16 -0.21 7.71
C GLU A 22 17.96 0.49 9.07
N MET A 23 16.72 0.50 9.60
CA MET A 23 16.37 1.01 10.93
C MET A 23 16.74 0.04 12.08
N GLY A 24 17.38 -1.10 11.76
CA GLY A 24 17.93 -2.04 12.75
C GLY A 24 16.94 -3.09 13.26
N HIS A 25 15.84 -3.34 12.56
CA HIS A 25 14.97 -4.47 12.86
C HIS A 25 15.49 -5.78 12.27
N ASP A 26 15.23 -6.88 12.97
CA ASP A 26 15.40 -8.23 12.43
C ASP A 26 14.15 -8.59 11.62
N VAL A 27 14.27 -8.57 10.29
CA VAL A 27 13.13 -8.69 9.39
C VAL A 27 13.19 -9.98 8.60
N THR A 28 12.24 -10.87 8.86
CA THR A 28 11.92 -12.03 8.02
C THR A 28 10.98 -11.61 6.89
N ALA A 29 11.48 -11.69 5.66
CA ALA A 29 10.73 -11.34 4.46
C ALA A 29 10.02 -12.59 3.89
N LEU A 30 8.69 -12.59 3.85
CA LEU A 30 7.88 -13.71 3.35
C LEU A 30 7.30 -13.41 1.97
N THR A 31 7.47 -14.36 1.06
CA THR A 31 6.87 -14.32 -0.27
C THR A 31 6.19 -15.63 -0.63
N ARG A 32 5.18 -15.58 -1.50
CA ARG A 32 4.51 -16.79 -1.99
C ARG A 32 5.39 -17.58 -2.96
N PRO A 33 5.19 -18.89 -3.13
CA PRO A 33 5.76 -19.65 -4.22
C PRO A 33 5.49 -18.99 -5.58
N GLY A 34 6.46 -19.02 -6.50
CA GLY A 34 6.35 -18.38 -7.82
C GLY A 34 6.76 -16.90 -7.86
N ALA A 35 6.91 -16.22 -6.73
CA ALA A 35 7.39 -14.83 -6.71
C ALA A 35 8.90 -14.71 -6.41
N ARG A 36 9.65 -15.81 -6.42
CA ARG A 36 11.11 -15.85 -6.11
C ARG A 36 11.94 -15.06 -7.12
N ALA A 37 11.56 -15.08 -8.40
CA ALA A 37 12.24 -14.30 -9.42
C ALA A 37 12.12 -12.79 -9.17
N ARG A 38 10.98 -12.33 -8.63
CA ARG A 38 10.77 -10.93 -8.24
C ARG A 38 11.59 -10.56 -7.00
N ALA A 39 11.84 -11.48 -6.08
CA ALA A 39 12.73 -11.24 -4.95
C ALA A 39 14.17 -10.98 -5.42
N ALA A 40 14.66 -11.77 -6.38
CA ALA A 40 15.97 -11.57 -6.98
C ALA A 40 16.07 -10.24 -7.73
N SER A 41 15.03 -9.83 -8.49
CA SER A 41 15.01 -8.54 -9.20
C SER A 41 14.93 -7.33 -8.26
N ARG A 42 14.59 -7.53 -6.99
CA ARG A 42 14.53 -6.50 -5.94
C ARG A 42 15.68 -6.55 -4.94
N ASP A 43 16.68 -7.37 -5.22
CA ASP A 43 17.88 -7.53 -4.35
C ASP A 43 17.53 -7.87 -2.88
N LEU A 44 16.49 -8.71 -2.69
CA LEU A 44 16.07 -9.15 -1.38
C LEU A 44 16.72 -10.49 -1.01
N ASP A 45 17.69 -10.44 -0.11
CA ASP A 45 18.30 -11.61 0.48
C ASP A 45 17.47 -12.20 1.62
N GLY A 46 17.63 -13.51 1.87
CA GLY A 46 17.04 -14.19 3.03
C GLY A 46 15.51 -14.28 2.96
N VAL A 47 14.92 -14.32 1.77
CA VAL A 47 13.45 -14.40 1.61
C VAL A 47 12.97 -15.82 1.87
N VAL A 48 12.04 -15.97 2.80
CA VAL A 48 11.31 -17.21 3.07
C VAL A 48 10.16 -17.37 2.06
N THR A 49 10.08 -18.55 1.42
CA THR A 49 9.08 -18.81 0.39
C THR A 49 7.98 -19.73 0.94
N VAL A 50 6.91 -19.11 1.44
CA VAL A 50 5.70 -19.78 1.95
C VAL A 50 4.50 -18.92 1.58
N ASP A 51 3.37 -19.54 1.24
CA ASP A 51 2.13 -18.79 1.06
C ASP A 51 1.60 -18.35 2.43
N ALA A 52 1.36 -17.05 2.61
CA ALA A 52 0.84 -16.51 3.86
C ALA A 52 -0.57 -17.04 4.21
N ALA A 53 -1.30 -17.59 3.24
CA ALA A 53 -2.57 -18.28 3.44
C ALA A 53 -2.40 -19.73 3.89
N ALA A 54 -1.22 -20.32 3.76
CA ALA A 54 -0.95 -21.70 4.13
C ALA A 54 -0.76 -21.89 5.65
N PRO A 55 -1.10 -23.04 6.22
CA PRO A 55 -0.90 -23.32 7.64
C PRO A 55 0.54 -23.15 8.10
N GLU A 56 1.51 -23.47 7.25
CA GLU A 56 2.95 -23.36 7.52
C GLU A 56 3.40 -21.92 7.80
N ALA A 57 2.66 -20.94 7.33
CA ALA A 57 2.93 -19.53 7.63
C ALA A 57 2.68 -19.20 9.12
N ARG A 58 1.86 -19.98 9.82
CA ARG A 58 1.58 -19.80 11.24
C ARG A 58 2.81 -20.02 12.10
N ASP A 59 3.60 -21.03 11.78
CA ASP A 59 4.80 -21.41 12.54
C ASP A 59 5.86 -20.30 12.46
N LEU A 60 5.87 -19.54 11.34
CA LEU A 60 6.78 -18.43 11.15
C LEU A 60 6.46 -17.24 12.06
N VAL A 61 5.24 -17.13 12.60
CA VAL A 61 4.87 -16.03 13.49
C VAL A 61 5.47 -16.21 14.90
N ALA A 62 5.77 -17.43 15.30
CA ALA A 62 6.19 -17.79 16.67
C ALA A 62 7.39 -16.96 17.19
N ASP A 63 8.34 -16.65 16.32
CA ASP A 63 9.56 -15.94 16.67
C ASP A 63 9.50 -14.42 16.45
N HIS A 64 8.32 -13.87 16.12
CA HIS A 64 8.16 -12.46 15.74
C HIS A 64 7.24 -11.69 16.69
N GLU A 65 7.61 -10.44 16.97
CA GLU A 65 6.84 -9.53 17.83
C GLU A 65 5.69 -8.87 17.07
N ALA A 66 5.85 -8.68 15.75
CA ALA A 66 4.80 -8.14 14.89
C ALA A 66 4.86 -8.72 13.47
N VAL A 67 3.69 -8.76 12.84
CA VAL A 67 3.49 -9.13 11.44
C VAL A 67 2.96 -7.93 10.67
N LEU A 68 3.70 -7.45 9.67
CA LEU A 68 3.23 -6.44 8.72
C LEU A 68 2.68 -7.16 7.49
N HIS A 69 1.36 -7.13 7.32
CA HIS A 69 0.66 -7.98 6.37
C HIS A 69 0.41 -7.30 5.02
N PHE A 70 1.46 -7.16 4.17
CA PHE A 70 1.33 -6.58 2.82
C PHE A 70 0.96 -7.61 1.73
N ALA A 71 0.89 -8.90 2.04
CA ALA A 71 0.41 -9.91 1.09
C ALA A 71 -1.07 -9.69 0.75
N GLY A 72 -1.41 -9.84 -0.51
CA GLY A 72 -2.79 -9.72 -0.97
C GLY A 72 -2.89 -9.28 -2.44
N VAL A 73 -4.12 -9.12 -2.89
CA VAL A 73 -4.46 -8.57 -4.22
C VAL A 73 -4.61 -7.06 -4.09
N PRO A 74 -3.67 -6.25 -4.59
CA PRO A 74 -3.67 -4.80 -4.37
C PRO A 74 -4.42 -4.01 -5.45
N SER A 75 -4.76 -4.64 -6.58
CA SER A 75 -5.30 -3.96 -7.76
C SER A 75 -6.82 -3.98 -7.81
N PRO A 76 -7.51 -2.82 -7.78
CA PRO A 76 -8.94 -2.73 -8.02
C PRO A 76 -9.36 -3.28 -9.40
N ALA A 77 -8.52 -3.09 -10.43
CA ALA A 77 -8.77 -3.63 -11.77
C ALA A 77 -8.77 -5.16 -11.76
N TYR A 78 -7.72 -5.78 -11.22
CA TYR A 78 -7.65 -7.23 -11.08
C TYR A 78 -8.79 -7.78 -10.22
N ALA A 79 -9.15 -7.09 -9.14
CA ALA A 79 -10.25 -7.52 -8.26
C ALA A 79 -11.61 -7.50 -8.98
N ARG A 80 -11.84 -6.58 -9.92
CA ARG A 80 -13.05 -6.59 -10.76
C ARG A 80 -13.10 -7.77 -11.72
N GLU A 81 -11.97 -8.15 -12.28
CA GLU A 81 -11.87 -9.32 -13.18
C GLU A 81 -11.96 -10.65 -12.42
N HIS A 82 -11.44 -10.67 -11.18
CA HIS A 82 -11.32 -11.86 -10.34
C HIS A 82 -11.87 -11.65 -8.92
N PRO A 83 -13.16 -11.31 -8.75
CA PRO A 83 -13.70 -10.85 -7.44
C PRO A 83 -13.59 -11.92 -6.35
N ALA A 84 -13.87 -13.18 -6.66
CA ALA A 84 -13.77 -14.26 -5.69
C ALA A 84 -12.32 -14.46 -5.22
N ALA A 85 -11.35 -14.45 -6.13
CA ALA A 85 -9.93 -14.59 -5.79
C ALA A 85 -9.43 -13.43 -4.94
N ALA A 86 -9.87 -12.19 -5.23
CA ALA A 86 -9.50 -11.02 -4.45
C ALA A 86 -10.09 -11.06 -3.04
N VAL A 87 -11.39 -11.34 -2.91
CA VAL A 87 -12.08 -11.35 -1.62
C VAL A 87 -11.59 -12.49 -0.74
N LEU A 88 -11.58 -13.72 -1.25
CA LEU A 88 -11.16 -14.90 -0.49
C LEU A 88 -9.66 -14.87 -0.18
N GLY A 89 -8.83 -14.46 -1.16
CA GLY A 89 -7.39 -14.36 -0.98
C GLY A 89 -7.01 -13.35 0.11
N ASN A 90 -7.58 -12.14 0.08
CA ASN A 90 -7.26 -11.13 1.07
C ASN A 90 -7.82 -11.48 2.46
N ALA A 91 -9.11 -11.82 2.57
CA ALA A 91 -9.73 -12.12 3.86
C ALA A 91 -9.21 -13.43 4.48
N GLY A 92 -9.06 -14.49 3.67
CA GLY A 92 -8.55 -15.78 4.15
C GLY A 92 -7.12 -15.71 4.67
N THR A 93 -6.23 -15.00 3.96
CA THR A 93 -4.86 -14.79 4.42
C THR A 93 -4.82 -14.00 5.73
N THR A 94 -5.64 -12.95 5.84
CA THR A 94 -5.73 -12.15 7.07
C THR A 94 -6.18 -13.00 8.25
N LEU A 95 -7.22 -13.83 8.09
CA LEU A 95 -7.70 -14.74 9.14
C LEU A 95 -6.62 -15.74 9.56
N ASN A 96 -5.89 -16.33 8.60
CA ASN A 96 -4.81 -17.25 8.91
C ASN A 96 -3.71 -16.62 9.78
N LEU A 97 -3.35 -15.38 9.49
CA LEU A 97 -2.34 -14.65 10.27
C LEU A 97 -2.88 -14.16 11.63
N LEU A 98 -4.15 -13.79 11.72
CA LEU A 98 -4.78 -13.44 13.00
C LEU A 98 -4.73 -14.63 13.98
N GLU A 99 -5.08 -15.84 13.52
CA GLU A 99 -4.97 -17.05 14.34
C GLU A 99 -3.55 -17.29 14.84
N ALA A 100 -2.55 -17.09 13.97
CA ALA A 100 -1.15 -17.24 14.35
C ALA A 100 -0.71 -16.14 15.35
N CYS A 101 -1.08 -14.87 15.09
CA CYS A 101 -0.76 -13.77 16.00
C CYS A 101 -1.40 -13.97 17.39
N ARG A 102 -2.64 -14.47 17.46
CA ARG A 102 -3.28 -14.82 18.73
C ARG A 102 -2.51 -15.89 19.48
N ALA A 103 -2.09 -16.95 18.77
CA ALA A 103 -1.39 -18.07 19.38
C ALA A 103 -0.02 -17.70 19.96
N HIS A 104 0.64 -16.70 19.41
CA HIS A 104 2.01 -16.29 19.75
C HIS A 104 2.13 -14.87 20.35
N ASP A 105 1.01 -14.24 20.70
CA ASP A 105 0.93 -12.85 21.23
C ASP A 105 1.64 -11.79 20.35
N ALA A 106 1.68 -12.04 19.02
CA ALA A 106 2.25 -11.09 18.08
C ALA A 106 1.22 -10.01 17.66
N LEU A 107 1.69 -8.82 17.31
CA LEU A 107 0.85 -7.75 16.78
C LEU A 107 0.65 -7.93 15.27
N LEU A 108 -0.59 -7.97 14.78
CA LEU A 108 -0.88 -7.86 13.35
C LEU A 108 -1.06 -6.40 12.93
N VAL A 109 -0.21 -5.89 12.06
CA VAL A 109 -0.43 -4.62 11.36
C VAL A 109 -1.11 -4.94 10.03
N TYR A 110 -2.38 -4.51 9.89
CA TYR A 110 -3.19 -4.78 8.70
C TYR A 110 -3.31 -3.52 7.82
N PRO A 111 -2.62 -3.44 6.68
CA PRO A 111 -2.79 -2.36 5.71
C PRO A 111 -4.14 -2.47 5.01
N SER A 112 -5.06 -1.61 5.39
CA SER A 112 -6.37 -1.44 4.77
C SER A 112 -6.33 -0.33 3.71
N SER A 113 -7.46 0.23 3.39
CA SER A 113 -7.61 1.27 2.36
C SER A 113 -8.71 2.25 2.74
N VAL A 114 -8.58 3.49 2.32
CA VAL A 114 -9.68 4.49 2.37
C VAL A 114 -10.93 4.05 1.61
N ARG A 115 -10.84 3.01 0.79
CA ARG A 115 -12.00 2.41 0.10
C ARG A 115 -12.81 1.45 1.00
N ALA A 116 -12.19 0.91 2.07
CA ALA A 116 -12.85 -0.08 2.93
C ALA A 116 -14.12 0.43 3.62
N PRO A 117 -14.17 1.65 4.21
CA PRO A 117 -15.35 2.13 4.91
C PRO A 117 -16.48 2.60 4.01
N ILE A 118 -16.29 2.63 2.68
CA ILE A 118 -17.31 3.09 1.72
C ILE A 118 -18.39 2.03 1.57
N ILE A 119 -19.64 2.36 1.91
CA ILE A 119 -20.79 1.46 1.82
C ILE A 119 -21.89 2.12 0.98
N PRO A 120 -22.40 1.43 -0.08
CA PRO A 120 -21.91 0.16 -0.62
C PRO A 120 -20.48 0.25 -1.13
N SER A 121 -19.75 -0.86 -1.09
CA SER A 121 -18.35 -0.88 -1.54
C SER A 121 -18.24 -0.52 -3.02
N PRO A 122 -17.31 0.34 -3.41
CA PRO A 122 -17.21 0.81 -4.80
C PRO A 122 -16.69 -0.28 -5.74
N ASP A 123 -15.98 -1.27 -5.21
CA ASP A 123 -15.40 -2.36 -5.99
C ASP A 123 -15.05 -3.58 -5.08
N PRO A 124 -14.78 -4.76 -5.67
CA PRO A 124 -14.42 -5.96 -4.90
C PRO A 124 -13.12 -5.81 -4.08
N TYR A 125 -12.21 -4.91 -4.48
CA TYR A 125 -11.01 -4.61 -3.68
C TYR A 125 -11.38 -3.93 -2.37
N GLY A 126 -12.20 -2.86 -2.42
CA GLY A 126 -12.70 -2.18 -1.22
C GLY A 126 -13.46 -3.15 -0.31
N ALA A 127 -14.33 -4.00 -0.88
CA ALA A 127 -15.04 -5.05 -0.14
C ALA A 127 -14.07 -6.03 0.55
N SER A 128 -13.01 -6.46 -0.13
CA SER A 128 -12.01 -7.36 0.44
C SER A 128 -11.26 -6.73 1.62
N LYS A 129 -10.94 -5.44 1.53
CA LYS A 129 -10.29 -4.69 2.60
C LYS A 129 -11.22 -4.49 3.79
N PHE A 130 -12.50 -4.18 3.55
CA PHE A 130 -13.53 -4.10 4.58
C PHE A 130 -13.68 -5.43 5.36
N LEU A 131 -13.74 -6.56 4.65
CA LEU A 131 -13.82 -7.88 5.30
C LEU A 131 -12.59 -8.17 6.15
N GLY A 132 -11.39 -7.79 5.71
CA GLY A 132 -10.17 -7.87 6.53
C GLY A 132 -10.23 -7.00 7.77
N GLU A 133 -10.78 -5.77 7.68
CA GLU A 133 -11.02 -4.93 8.86
C GLU A 133 -11.99 -5.59 9.84
N GLN A 134 -13.10 -6.18 9.33
CA GLN A 134 -14.07 -6.88 10.20
C GLN A 134 -13.43 -8.12 10.86
N ALA A 135 -12.57 -8.84 10.14
CA ALA A 135 -11.81 -9.94 10.72
C ALA A 135 -10.90 -9.46 11.87
N CYS A 136 -10.12 -8.40 11.67
CA CYS A 136 -9.29 -7.81 12.72
C CYS A 136 -10.11 -7.37 13.96
N ARG A 137 -11.27 -6.74 13.72
CA ARG A 137 -12.12 -6.23 14.81
C ARG A 137 -12.84 -7.31 15.61
N ALA A 138 -13.20 -8.41 14.95
CA ALA A 138 -13.92 -9.51 15.57
C ALA A 138 -13.01 -10.55 16.22
N HIS A 139 -11.71 -10.53 15.89
CA HIS A 139 -10.74 -11.51 16.38
C HIS A 139 -10.08 -11.06 17.68
N GLU A 140 -9.73 -12.02 18.56
CA GLU A 140 -9.06 -11.76 19.84
C GLU A 140 -7.55 -11.43 19.71
N ALA A 141 -6.97 -11.59 18.51
CA ALA A 141 -5.58 -11.25 18.26
C ALA A 141 -5.35 -9.73 18.41
N ARG A 142 -4.19 -9.38 18.91
CA ARG A 142 -3.74 -7.98 18.90
C ARG A 142 -3.56 -7.53 17.46
N SER A 143 -4.29 -6.52 17.04
CA SER A 143 -4.19 -6.00 15.68
C SER A 143 -4.38 -4.49 15.63
N VAL A 144 -3.75 -3.87 14.64
CA VAL A 144 -3.97 -2.47 14.27
C VAL A 144 -4.27 -2.39 12.78
N ILE A 145 -5.31 -1.67 12.43
CA ILE A 145 -5.74 -1.43 11.05
C ILE A 145 -5.15 -0.09 10.61
N VAL A 146 -4.36 -0.09 9.54
CA VAL A 146 -3.81 1.13 8.95
C VAL A 146 -4.49 1.34 7.59
N ARG A 147 -5.45 2.25 7.52
CA ARG A 147 -6.06 2.65 6.25
C ARG A 147 -5.07 3.51 5.48
N LEU A 148 -4.76 3.08 4.28
CA LEU A 148 -3.82 3.78 3.40
C LEU A 148 -4.59 4.66 2.43
N THR A 149 -4.07 5.86 2.21
CA THR A 149 -4.46 6.77 1.13
C THR A 149 -3.71 6.42 -0.16
N SER A 150 -3.25 7.38 -0.94
CA SER A 150 -2.53 7.15 -2.19
C SER A 150 -1.03 7.08 -1.97
N VAL A 151 -0.54 5.93 -1.52
CA VAL A 151 0.90 5.71 -1.29
C VAL A 151 1.63 5.57 -2.63
N PHE A 152 2.77 6.27 -2.78
CA PHE A 152 3.61 6.23 -3.98
C PHE A 152 5.10 6.28 -3.63
N GLY A 153 5.98 5.90 -4.58
CA GLY A 153 7.43 6.00 -4.42
C GLY A 153 8.20 4.76 -4.92
N PRO A 154 9.47 4.62 -4.53
CA PRO A 154 10.37 3.54 -4.95
C PRO A 154 9.77 2.15 -4.79
N GLY A 155 9.94 1.31 -5.82
CA GLY A 155 9.35 -0.03 -5.87
C GLY A 155 7.99 -0.11 -6.56
N GLN A 156 7.33 1.02 -6.84
CA GLN A 156 6.07 1.06 -7.56
C GLN A 156 6.32 1.16 -9.07
N VAL A 157 6.39 0.02 -9.77
CA VAL A 157 6.71 -0.06 -11.20
C VAL A 157 5.49 -0.50 -12.01
N ARG A 158 5.10 0.28 -13.03
CA ARG A 158 3.92 -0.01 -13.89
C ARG A 158 4.05 -1.33 -14.63
N ALA A 159 5.22 -1.65 -15.16
CA ALA A 159 5.48 -2.91 -15.84
C ALA A 159 5.28 -4.15 -14.94
N GLU A 160 5.32 -3.97 -13.60
CA GLU A 160 5.05 -5.01 -12.61
C GLU A 160 3.58 -5.01 -12.13
N GLY A 161 2.69 -4.28 -12.80
CA GLY A 161 1.28 -4.17 -12.46
C GLY A 161 0.97 -3.16 -11.34
N ALA A 162 1.87 -2.21 -11.08
CA ALA A 162 1.62 -1.14 -10.12
C ALA A 162 0.40 -0.31 -10.52
N THR A 163 -0.37 0.11 -9.52
CA THR A 163 -1.53 0.97 -9.63
C THR A 163 -1.25 2.31 -8.97
N GLY A 164 -2.10 3.30 -9.19
CA GLY A 164 -1.99 4.64 -8.62
C GLY A 164 -1.69 5.71 -9.66
N ALA A 165 -2.19 6.92 -9.40
CA ALA A 165 -2.14 8.02 -10.35
C ALA A 165 -0.70 8.46 -10.64
N ILE A 166 0.11 8.72 -9.59
CA ILE A 166 1.50 9.19 -9.79
C ILE A 166 2.32 8.17 -10.58
N ALA A 167 2.19 6.86 -10.29
CA ALA A 167 2.90 5.83 -11.04
C ALA A 167 2.48 5.79 -12.52
N ALA A 168 1.19 5.99 -12.81
CA ALA A 168 0.69 6.05 -14.17
C ALA A 168 1.17 7.31 -14.90
N PHE A 169 1.20 8.44 -14.22
CA PHE A 169 1.67 9.71 -14.78
C PHE A 169 3.19 9.65 -15.06
N ALA A 170 3.98 9.14 -14.11
CA ALA A 170 5.43 9.00 -14.26
C ALA A 170 5.81 8.05 -15.42
N ASP A 171 5.13 6.92 -15.53
CA ASP A 171 5.35 5.99 -16.66
C ASP A 171 5.13 6.65 -18.02
N ARG A 172 4.03 7.42 -18.16
CA ARG A 172 3.74 8.14 -19.40
C ARG A 172 4.71 9.29 -19.65
N ALA A 173 4.97 10.12 -18.66
CA ALA A 173 5.90 11.25 -18.77
C ALA A 173 7.30 10.81 -19.17
N LEU A 174 7.81 9.71 -18.58
CA LEU A 174 9.13 9.18 -18.92
C LEU A 174 9.21 8.59 -20.34
N ARG A 175 8.08 8.19 -20.94
CA ARG A 175 7.99 7.76 -22.34
C ARG A 175 7.66 8.89 -23.32
N GLY A 176 7.40 10.12 -22.82
CA GLY A 176 6.93 11.23 -23.65
C GLY A 176 5.50 11.03 -24.17
N GLU A 177 4.69 10.19 -23.52
CA GLU A 177 3.30 9.91 -23.87
C GLU A 177 2.35 10.85 -23.11
N PRO A 178 1.21 11.29 -23.71
CA PRO A 178 0.26 12.18 -23.03
C PRO A 178 -0.26 11.57 -21.72
N ILE A 179 -0.28 12.38 -20.65
CA ILE A 179 -0.97 12.04 -19.40
C ILE A 179 -2.45 12.35 -19.58
N VAL A 180 -3.30 11.32 -19.50
CA VAL A 180 -4.75 11.48 -19.65
C VAL A 180 -5.42 11.38 -18.29
N ILE A 181 -6.19 12.41 -17.91
CA ILE A 181 -6.96 12.47 -16.65
C ILE A 181 -8.45 12.51 -17.02
N PRO A 182 -9.14 11.36 -17.07
CA PRO A 182 -10.58 11.31 -17.34
C PRO A 182 -11.37 11.82 -16.11
N GLY A 183 -12.56 12.36 -16.35
CA GLY A 183 -13.41 12.96 -15.33
C GLY A 183 -12.91 14.32 -14.87
N ASP A 184 -13.26 14.72 -13.64
CA ASP A 184 -12.80 15.98 -13.06
C ASP A 184 -11.30 15.92 -12.72
N PRO A 185 -10.44 16.74 -13.38
CA PRO A 185 -9.01 16.79 -13.09
C PRO A 185 -8.68 17.43 -11.74
N MET A 186 -9.65 18.18 -11.17
CA MET A 186 -9.49 18.84 -9.88
C MET A 186 -9.88 17.92 -8.69
N ARG A 187 -10.37 16.69 -8.95
CA ARG A 187 -10.57 15.73 -7.85
C ARG A 187 -9.25 15.44 -7.16
N THR A 188 -9.29 15.38 -5.85
CA THR A 188 -8.09 15.30 -5.03
C THR A 188 -7.73 13.88 -4.64
N ARG A 189 -6.46 13.69 -4.31
CA ARG A 189 -5.93 12.53 -3.59
C ARG A 189 -5.02 13.01 -2.48
N ASP A 190 -5.07 12.35 -1.36
CA ASP A 190 -4.05 12.51 -0.34
C ASP A 190 -2.90 11.55 -0.68
N PHE A 191 -1.76 12.11 -1.08
CA PHE A 191 -0.57 11.36 -1.48
C PHE A 191 0.41 11.23 -0.32
N VAL A 192 0.87 10.00 -0.06
CA VAL A 192 1.86 9.69 0.96
C VAL A 192 3.06 9.03 0.29
N TYR A 193 4.25 9.58 0.52
CA TYR A 193 5.48 8.93 0.06
C TYR A 193 5.78 7.68 0.89
N VAL A 194 6.19 6.60 0.23
CA VAL A 194 6.30 5.28 0.87
C VAL A 194 7.30 5.26 2.04
N ASP A 195 8.39 6.03 1.95
CA ASP A 195 9.39 6.07 3.02
C ASP A 195 8.85 6.76 4.28
N ASP A 196 8.04 7.81 4.09
CA ASP A 196 7.39 8.51 5.20
C ASP A 196 6.36 7.59 5.89
N LEU A 197 5.62 6.79 5.11
CA LEU A 197 4.75 5.76 5.66
C LEU A 197 5.53 4.72 6.47
N VAL A 198 6.65 4.21 5.95
CA VAL A 198 7.44 3.18 6.65
C VAL A 198 8.04 3.73 7.94
N ALA A 199 8.51 4.97 7.94
CA ALA A 199 8.98 5.64 9.16
C ALA A 199 7.86 5.75 10.21
N ALA A 200 6.66 6.16 9.80
CA ALA A 200 5.52 6.23 10.71
C ALA A 200 5.06 4.86 11.24
N LEU A 201 5.19 3.80 10.42
CA LEU A 201 4.94 2.43 10.88
C LEU A 201 6.00 1.99 11.90
N ASP A 202 7.27 2.35 11.74
CA ASP A 202 8.30 2.09 12.74
C ASP A 202 8.01 2.79 14.07
N ASP A 203 7.69 4.07 14.02
CA ASP A 203 7.30 4.85 15.21
C ASP A 203 6.09 4.22 15.91
N MET A 204 5.08 3.81 15.16
CA MET A 204 3.90 3.11 15.69
C MET A 204 4.26 1.77 16.33
N LEU A 205 5.15 0.99 15.73
CA LEU A 205 5.60 -0.28 16.29
C LEU A 205 6.34 -0.10 17.63
N ARG A 206 7.09 0.99 17.80
CA ARG A 206 7.83 1.31 19.01
C ARG A 206 6.98 1.94 20.11
N ALA A 207 6.10 2.86 19.75
CA ALA A 207 5.31 3.65 20.68
C ALA A 207 3.89 3.13 20.95
N GLY A 208 3.40 2.25 20.11
CA GLY A 208 1.99 1.83 20.06
C GLY A 208 1.15 2.70 19.13
N ALA A 209 0.06 2.12 18.62
CA ALA A 209 -0.88 2.83 17.77
C ALA A 209 -1.80 3.74 18.62
N PRO A 210 -2.14 4.96 18.14
CA PRO A 210 -3.03 5.88 18.85
C PRO A 210 -4.48 5.37 18.92
N ALA A 211 -4.87 4.46 18.03
CA ALA A 211 -6.18 3.83 17.99
C ALA A 211 -6.11 2.46 17.28
N PRO A 212 -7.12 1.58 17.46
CA PRO A 212 -7.17 0.30 16.76
C PRO A 212 -7.28 0.44 15.23
N ILE A 213 -7.81 1.57 14.76
CA ILE A 213 -7.87 1.95 13.35
C ILE A 213 -7.27 3.33 13.21
N VAL A 214 -6.28 3.46 12.34
CA VAL A 214 -5.63 4.73 12.01
C VAL A 214 -5.62 4.95 10.51
N LEU A 215 -5.63 6.22 10.10
CA LEU A 215 -5.51 6.65 8.71
C LEU A 215 -4.10 7.19 8.46
N ALA A 216 -3.39 6.57 7.53
CA ALA A 216 -2.11 7.06 7.02
C ALA A 216 -2.39 8.06 5.88
N ALA A 217 -2.42 9.33 6.22
CA ALA A 217 -2.67 10.43 5.31
C ALA A 217 -1.69 11.58 5.56
N SER A 218 -1.35 12.32 4.52
CA SER A 218 -0.50 13.52 4.63
C SER A 218 -1.26 14.70 5.24
N GLY A 219 -2.59 14.71 5.12
CA GLY A 219 -3.44 15.82 5.48
C GLY A 219 -3.40 16.99 4.47
N ALA A 220 -2.74 16.79 3.32
CA ALA A 220 -2.60 17.78 2.25
C ALA A 220 -3.15 17.23 0.91
N PRO A 221 -4.48 17.21 0.72
CA PRO A 221 -5.07 16.72 -0.52
C PRO A 221 -4.57 17.49 -1.73
N THR A 222 -4.14 16.78 -2.76
CA THR A 222 -3.57 17.36 -3.99
C THR A 222 -4.47 17.02 -5.19
N PRO A 223 -4.85 18.03 -6.02
CA PRO A 223 -5.55 17.80 -7.29
C PRO A 223 -4.75 16.90 -8.21
N LEU A 224 -5.42 15.99 -8.96
CA LEU A 224 -4.73 15.12 -9.92
C LEU A 224 -4.01 15.91 -10.99
N LEU A 225 -4.56 17.05 -11.40
CA LEU A 225 -3.92 17.93 -12.37
C LEU A 225 -2.58 18.48 -11.85
N ASP A 226 -2.53 18.88 -10.58
CA ASP A 226 -1.31 19.43 -9.99
C ASP A 226 -0.25 18.34 -9.78
N ALA A 227 -0.67 17.13 -9.36
CA ALA A 227 0.22 15.97 -9.31
C ALA A 227 0.79 15.61 -10.69
N ALA A 228 -0.04 15.70 -11.77
CA ALA A 228 0.42 15.46 -13.13
C ALA A 228 1.44 16.51 -13.59
N ARG A 229 1.21 17.79 -13.27
CA ARG A 229 2.15 18.89 -13.56
C ARG A 229 3.50 18.67 -12.86
N ALA A 230 3.47 18.34 -11.58
CA ALA A 230 4.69 18.03 -10.82
C ALA A 230 5.46 16.86 -11.42
N VAL A 231 4.77 15.81 -11.91
CA VAL A 231 5.40 14.68 -12.60
C VAL A 231 6.04 15.11 -13.93
N VAL A 232 5.36 15.94 -14.73
CA VAL A 232 5.90 16.46 -16.00
C VAL A 232 7.17 17.28 -15.72
N GLU A 233 7.12 18.17 -14.75
CA GLU A 233 8.29 18.97 -14.33
C GLU A 233 9.45 18.10 -13.89
N ALA A 234 9.20 17.11 -12.99
CA ALA A 234 10.22 16.17 -12.53
C ALA A 234 10.78 15.29 -13.65
N SER A 235 9.96 14.96 -14.65
CA SER A 235 10.40 14.16 -15.80
C SER A 235 11.33 14.94 -16.75
N GLY A 236 11.31 16.26 -16.75
CA GLY A 236 12.05 17.08 -17.69
C GLY A 236 11.62 16.91 -19.16
N ASN A 237 10.56 16.17 -19.43
CA ASN A 237 10.00 15.95 -20.76
C ASN A 237 8.84 16.92 -21.01
N ASP A 238 8.68 17.36 -22.26
CA ASP A 238 7.52 18.14 -22.68
C ASP A 238 6.33 17.19 -22.95
N THR A 239 5.69 16.76 -21.86
CA THR A 239 4.60 15.77 -21.91
C THR A 239 3.26 16.48 -21.79
N PRO A 240 2.35 16.36 -22.78
CA PRO A 240 1.03 16.99 -22.71
C PRO A 240 0.15 16.32 -21.64
N ILE A 241 -0.66 17.16 -20.96
CA ILE A 241 -1.70 16.70 -20.02
C ILE A 241 -3.05 16.91 -20.67
N GLU A 242 -3.78 15.85 -20.87
CA GLU A 242 -5.10 15.83 -21.50
C GLU A 242 -6.20 15.62 -20.47
N THR A 243 -7.21 16.46 -20.49
CA THR A 243 -8.37 16.40 -19.59
C THR A 243 -9.67 16.27 -20.42
N PRO A 244 -9.93 15.10 -21.02
CA PRO A 244 -11.04 14.94 -21.96
C PRO A 244 -12.43 15.04 -21.30
N GLY A 245 -12.51 15.09 -19.97
CA GLY A 245 -13.77 14.95 -19.25
C GLY A 245 -14.24 13.49 -19.23
N GLY A 246 -15.55 13.30 -19.28
CA GLY A 246 -16.17 11.97 -19.27
C GLY A 246 -16.20 11.31 -17.88
N GLU A 247 -16.35 9.99 -17.85
CA GLU A 247 -16.39 9.24 -16.59
C GLU A 247 -14.99 8.76 -16.18
N PRO A 248 -14.61 8.94 -14.92
CA PRO A 248 -13.38 8.35 -14.41
C PRO A 248 -13.52 6.82 -14.29
N PRO A 249 -12.42 6.09 -14.10
CA PRO A 249 -12.49 4.66 -13.81
C PRO A 249 -13.38 4.37 -12.59
N PRO A 250 -14.15 3.26 -12.59
CA PRO A 250 -15.04 2.91 -11.48
C PRO A 250 -14.33 2.88 -10.14
N GLY A 251 -14.92 3.54 -9.13
CA GLY A 251 -14.35 3.72 -7.80
C GLY A 251 -13.29 4.82 -7.71
N ASP A 252 -13.10 5.61 -8.78
CA ASP A 252 -12.15 6.73 -8.84
C ASP A 252 -12.86 8.10 -8.97
N GLU A 253 -14.19 8.10 -8.86
CA GLU A 253 -15.05 9.28 -9.02
C GLU A 253 -14.91 10.25 -7.85
N ARG A 254 -14.49 9.76 -6.69
CA ARG A 254 -14.46 10.52 -5.43
C ARG A 254 -13.08 11.08 -5.15
N SER A 255 -13.05 12.20 -4.44
CA SER A 255 -11.88 12.60 -3.68
C SER A 255 -11.71 11.69 -2.47
N TYR A 256 -10.46 11.42 -2.09
CA TYR A 256 -10.12 10.63 -0.91
C TYR A 256 -9.29 11.51 0.02
N GLU A 257 -9.93 12.01 1.07
CA GLU A 257 -9.38 12.92 2.05
C GLU A 257 -9.66 12.39 3.46
N ALA A 258 -8.86 12.81 4.44
CA ALA A 258 -9.14 12.53 5.84
C ALA A 258 -10.41 13.29 6.28
N GLY A 259 -11.33 12.57 6.90
CA GLY A 259 -12.51 13.15 7.53
C GLY A 259 -12.25 13.56 8.99
N PRO A 260 -13.15 14.35 9.58
CA PRO A 260 -13.00 14.81 10.96
C PRO A 260 -13.07 13.68 12.00
N GLU A 261 -13.59 12.51 11.61
CA GLU A 261 -13.72 11.32 12.47
C GLU A 261 -12.50 10.39 12.38
N ASP A 262 -11.58 10.65 11.45
CA ASP A 262 -10.42 9.79 11.25
C ASP A 262 -9.33 10.07 12.29
N VAL A 263 -8.84 9.01 12.93
CA VAL A 263 -7.64 9.09 13.76
C VAL A 263 -6.43 8.95 12.85
N LEU A 264 -5.68 10.02 12.69
CA LEU A 264 -4.49 10.00 11.85
C LEU A 264 -3.37 9.20 12.51
N LEU A 265 -2.65 8.42 11.70
CA LEU A 265 -1.33 7.90 12.08
C LEU A 265 -0.37 9.11 12.12
N PRO A 266 0.29 9.39 13.27
CA PRO A 266 1.27 10.47 13.32
C PRO A 266 2.38 10.23 12.30
N MET A 267 2.55 11.17 11.36
CA MET A 267 3.55 11.10 10.29
C MET A 267 4.15 12.46 10.02
N THR A 268 5.45 12.50 9.73
CA THR A 268 6.09 13.64 9.08
C THR A 268 6.13 13.37 7.58
N CYS A 269 5.28 14.06 6.83
CA CYS A 269 5.21 13.90 5.39
C CYS A 269 6.01 14.98 4.67
N ARG A 270 6.80 14.57 3.68
CA ARG A 270 7.43 15.51 2.73
C ARG A 270 6.37 16.15 1.82
N PRO A 271 6.64 17.34 1.26
CA PRO A 271 5.83 17.88 0.17
C PRO A 271 5.69 16.88 -0.97
N VAL A 272 4.50 16.81 -1.58
CA VAL A 272 4.21 15.81 -2.63
C VAL A 272 5.14 15.98 -3.84
N GLU A 273 5.50 17.21 -4.18
CA GLU A 273 6.40 17.55 -5.29
C GLU A 273 7.81 16.98 -5.07
N ASP A 274 8.31 17.04 -3.83
CA ASP A 274 9.61 16.49 -3.46
C ASP A 274 9.60 14.96 -3.58
N GLY A 275 8.54 14.33 -3.07
CA GLY A 275 8.34 12.89 -3.21
C GLY A 275 8.22 12.44 -4.67
N ILE A 276 7.54 13.23 -5.52
CA ILE A 276 7.41 12.96 -6.96
C ILE A 276 8.79 13.05 -7.62
N ARG A 277 9.60 14.07 -7.31
CA ARG A 277 10.95 14.22 -7.85
C ARG A 277 11.82 13.03 -7.49
N ASP A 278 11.87 12.66 -6.20
CA ASP A 278 12.62 11.50 -5.72
C ASP A 278 12.19 10.21 -6.40
N TYR A 279 10.88 10.04 -6.61
CA TYR A 279 10.34 8.85 -7.27
C TYR A 279 10.67 8.79 -8.76
N VAL A 280 10.55 9.90 -9.49
CA VAL A 280 10.93 9.98 -10.91
C VAL A 280 12.42 9.72 -11.09
N ASP A 281 13.26 10.27 -10.22
CA ASP A 281 14.71 10.03 -10.24
C ASP A 281 15.04 8.55 -9.94
N TRP A 282 14.29 7.91 -9.05
CA TRP A 282 14.43 6.47 -8.81
C TRP A 282 14.05 5.63 -10.04
N LEU A 283 12.99 5.99 -10.76
CA LEU A 283 12.55 5.27 -11.97
C LEU A 283 13.55 5.36 -13.14
N ARG A 284 14.44 6.34 -13.12
CA ARG A 284 15.49 6.51 -14.17
C ARG A 284 16.75 5.69 -13.95
N ARG A 285 16.94 5.16 -12.75
CA ARG A 285 18.09 4.31 -12.37
C ARG A 285 17.92 2.89 -12.89
#